data_978642c28f58f246454edaf380a83e8b
#
_entry.id   978642c28f58f246454edaf380a83e8b
#
_cell.length_a   1.000
_cell.length_b   1.000
_cell.length_c   1.000
_cell.angle_alpha   90.00
_cell.angle_beta   90.00
_cell.angle_gamma   90.00
#
_symmetry.space_group_name_H-M   'P 1'
#
loop_
_entity.id
_entity.type
_entity.pdbx_description
1 polymer ?
#
loop_
_entity_poly.entity_id
_entity_poly.type
_entity_poly.pdbx_seq_one_letter_code
_entity_poly.pdbx_strand_id
1 'polypeptide(L)'
;MLYLMHGIGGDEAEWGMVDEDSLVKRMMDNLIYYKEIEPFIVVTPNGRSTENCAREGSDYNSFYVFGKELRSDLITYMEAHYSTYAVEGDPSASRMHRAMAGLSMGGMQTINIGIGECMDLFSYFGAFSAAPTSNLAEKTAKILEDTPYTVDYFYNICGMEDEIAYDSAAAAAKNLPDLCDKLTEPDNFIWQELKGMHDFHIWYLGFFNFAQIAFK
;
A
#
# COMPACT_ATOMS: atom_id res chain seq x y z
N MET A 1 8.10 -1.51 8.83
CA MET A 1 8.50 -0.64 7.70
C MET A 1 7.35 -0.54 6.72
N LEU A 2 6.95 0.67 6.31
CA LEU A 2 5.87 0.92 5.35
C LEU A 2 6.47 1.37 4.02
N TYR A 3 6.14 0.68 2.93
CA TYR A 3 6.41 1.08 1.54
C TYR A 3 5.19 1.83 1.02
N LEU A 4 5.31 3.15 0.84
CA LEU A 4 4.22 4.08 0.52
C LEU A 4 4.32 4.54 -0.93
N MET A 5 3.46 3.99 -1.78
CA MET A 5 3.49 4.13 -3.23
C MET A 5 2.73 5.36 -3.71
N HIS A 6 3.26 6.02 -4.75
CA HIS A 6 2.66 7.19 -5.39
C HIS A 6 1.70 6.82 -6.53
N GLY A 7 1.04 7.83 -7.13
CA GLY A 7 0.15 7.70 -8.28
C GLY A 7 0.86 7.83 -9.64
N ILE A 8 0.06 7.83 -10.71
CA ILE A 8 0.55 7.77 -12.09
C ILE A 8 1.41 8.97 -12.50
N GLY A 9 1.08 10.16 -12.05
CA GLY A 9 1.81 11.41 -12.35
C GLY A 9 2.84 11.78 -11.29
N GLY A 10 3.02 10.94 -10.27
CA GLY A 10 3.91 11.17 -9.14
C GLY A 10 5.29 10.53 -9.30
N ASP A 11 6.07 10.66 -8.25
CA ASP A 11 7.38 10.05 -8.05
C ASP A 11 7.61 9.85 -6.53
N GLU A 12 8.81 9.52 -6.13
CA GLU A 12 9.21 9.35 -4.73
C GLU A 12 8.95 10.59 -3.84
N ALA A 13 8.77 11.77 -4.44
CA ALA A 13 8.49 13.02 -3.74
C ALA A 13 6.99 13.31 -3.57
N GLU A 14 6.07 12.58 -4.23
CA GLU A 14 4.64 12.92 -4.28
C GLU A 14 3.99 13.03 -2.91
N TRP A 15 4.38 12.22 -1.95
CA TRP A 15 3.90 12.28 -0.57
C TRP A 15 4.52 13.42 0.25
N GLY A 16 5.35 14.27 -0.38
CA GLY A 16 6.05 15.39 0.26
C GLY A 16 7.15 14.98 1.21
N MET A 17 7.62 13.73 1.17
CA MET A 17 8.63 13.22 2.13
C MET A 17 10.00 13.87 1.97
N VAL A 18 10.25 14.57 0.87
CA VAL A 18 11.47 15.36 0.65
C VAL A 18 11.40 16.75 1.32
N ASP A 19 10.20 17.23 1.65
CA ASP A 19 9.98 18.55 2.24
C ASP A 19 10.07 18.48 3.78
N GLU A 20 10.64 19.52 4.42
CA GLU A 20 10.71 19.59 5.88
C GLU A 20 9.33 19.69 6.53
N ASP A 21 8.40 20.44 5.91
CA ASP A 21 7.04 20.68 6.39
C ASP A 21 6.00 19.72 5.81
N SER A 22 6.40 18.53 5.41
CA SER A 22 5.49 17.51 4.87
C SER A 22 4.34 17.19 5.84
N LEU A 23 3.12 17.13 5.29
CA LEU A 23 1.94 16.76 6.09
C LEU A 23 2.07 15.31 6.62
N VAL A 24 2.61 14.40 5.80
CA VAL A 24 2.86 13.01 6.22
C VAL A 24 3.83 12.95 7.40
N LYS A 25 4.96 13.68 7.35
CA LYS A 25 5.90 13.75 8.47
C LYS A 25 5.23 14.28 9.74
N ARG A 26 4.47 15.38 9.62
CA ARG A 26 3.73 15.96 10.77
C ARG A 26 2.68 15.02 11.34
N MET A 27 1.98 14.25 10.48
CA MET A 27 1.06 13.20 10.96
C MET A 27 1.83 12.14 11.76
N MET A 28 2.93 11.63 11.22
CA MET A 28 3.77 10.63 11.90
C MET A 28 4.31 11.16 13.23
N ASP A 29 4.89 12.36 13.22
CA ASP A 29 5.45 12.98 14.44
C ASP A 29 4.38 13.13 15.53
N ASN A 30 3.17 13.58 15.17
CA ASN A 30 2.06 13.71 16.11
C ASN A 30 1.59 12.35 16.64
N LEU A 31 1.37 11.37 15.76
CA LEU A 31 0.94 10.03 16.16
C LEU A 31 1.95 9.37 17.12
N ILE A 32 3.25 9.52 16.85
CA ILE A 32 4.33 9.01 17.70
C ILE A 32 4.37 9.80 19.03
N TYR A 33 4.30 11.13 18.98
CA TYR A 33 4.35 11.98 20.16
C TYR A 33 3.21 11.68 21.16
N TYR A 34 1.99 11.47 20.63
CA TYR A 34 0.83 11.13 21.45
C TYR A 34 0.73 9.63 21.76
N LYS A 35 1.69 8.83 21.33
CA LYS A 35 1.76 7.37 21.56
C LYS A 35 0.58 6.59 20.96
N GLU A 36 0.04 7.09 19.87
CA GLU A 36 -1.00 6.40 19.10
C GLU A 36 -0.41 5.27 18.24
N ILE A 37 0.87 5.43 17.86
CA ILE A 37 1.65 4.42 17.12
C ILE A 37 3.07 4.30 17.67
N GLU A 38 3.68 3.14 17.46
CA GLU A 38 5.12 2.97 17.59
C GLU A 38 5.84 3.53 16.34
N PRO A 39 7.06 4.08 16.48
CA PRO A 39 7.82 4.58 15.34
C PRO A 39 8.11 3.50 14.31
N PHE A 40 7.91 3.79 13.04
CA PHE A 40 8.32 2.93 11.95
C PHE A 40 8.89 3.71 10.76
N ILE A 41 9.67 3.03 9.92
CA ILE A 41 10.29 3.63 8.74
C ILE A 41 9.25 3.70 7.61
N VAL A 42 9.11 4.87 6.99
CA VAL A 42 8.32 5.06 5.75
C VAL A 42 9.29 5.18 4.58
N VAL A 43 9.11 4.36 3.56
CA VAL A 43 9.88 4.34 2.32
C VAL A 43 8.96 4.77 1.19
N THR A 44 9.31 5.81 0.47
CA THR A 44 8.60 6.27 -0.73
C THR A 44 9.42 5.95 -1.98
N PRO A 45 9.20 4.78 -2.61
CA PRO A 45 9.98 4.39 -3.79
C PRO A 45 9.45 5.07 -5.05
N ASN A 46 10.26 5.09 -6.13
CA ASN A 46 9.80 5.49 -7.45
C ASN A 46 8.69 4.54 -7.98
N GLY A 47 8.72 3.28 -7.62
CA GLY A 47 7.66 2.34 -7.95
C GLY A 47 7.53 1.97 -9.44
N ARG A 48 8.49 2.35 -10.28
CA ARG A 48 8.55 2.04 -11.71
C ARG A 48 9.82 1.25 -12.02
N SER A 49 9.70 0.15 -12.77
CA SER A 49 10.79 -0.81 -12.99
C SER A 49 10.99 -1.14 -14.46
N THR A 50 11.04 -0.13 -15.31
CA THR A 50 11.45 -0.26 -16.72
C THR A 50 12.60 0.69 -17.03
N GLU A 51 13.23 0.54 -18.22
CA GLU A 51 14.29 1.46 -18.66
C GLU A 51 13.84 2.93 -18.65
N ASN A 52 12.55 3.18 -18.95
CA ASN A 52 11.94 4.50 -18.82
C ASN A 52 11.10 4.58 -17.54
N CYS A 53 11.76 4.82 -16.43
CA CYS A 53 11.12 5.00 -15.11
C CYS A 53 10.91 6.48 -14.75
N ALA A 54 11.12 7.42 -15.68
CA ALA A 54 10.91 8.84 -15.44
C ALA A 54 9.43 9.16 -15.17
N ARG A 55 9.17 10.20 -14.37
CA ARG A 55 7.83 10.69 -14.08
C ARG A 55 7.05 11.04 -15.35
N GLU A 56 7.69 11.74 -16.28
CA GLU A 56 7.10 12.15 -17.55
C GLU A 56 7.43 11.13 -18.65
N GLY A 57 6.39 10.70 -19.36
CA GLY A 57 6.53 9.77 -20.49
C GLY A 57 6.90 8.35 -20.10
N SER A 58 6.74 7.97 -18.85
CA SER A 58 6.96 6.60 -18.42
C SER A 58 5.94 5.66 -19.06
N ASP A 59 6.40 4.46 -19.40
CA ASP A 59 5.52 3.38 -19.76
C ASP A 59 4.70 2.94 -18.54
N TYR A 60 3.37 2.84 -18.69
CA TYR A 60 2.50 2.32 -17.63
C TYR A 60 2.88 0.91 -17.17
N ASN A 61 3.46 0.09 -18.05
CA ASN A 61 3.98 -1.22 -17.66
C ASN A 61 5.01 -1.17 -16.52
N SER A 62 5.72 -0.05 -16.37
CA SER A 62 6.69 0.15 -15.29
C SER A 62 6.09 -0.07 -13.89
N PHE A 63 4.81 0.29 -13.70
CA PHE A 63 4.11 0.07 -12.43
C PHE A 63 3.78 -1.40 -12.19
N TYR A 64 3.48 -2.17 -13.24
CA TYR A 64 3.06 -3.57 -13.09
C TYR A 64 4.20 -4.55 -12.86
N VAL A 65 5.44 -4.14 -13.21
CA VAL A 65 6.62 -5.01 -13.08
C VAL A 65 7.49 -4.68 -11.85
N PHE A 66 7.06 -3.75 -11.02
CA PHE A 66 7.80 -3.30 -9.83
C PHE A 66 8.00 -4.40 -8.78
N GLY A 67 7.16 -5.42 -8.74
CA GLY A 67 7.25 -6.49 -7.73
C GLY A 67 8.59 -7.21 -7.70
N LYS A 68 9.27 -7.33 -8.84
CA LYS A 68 10.61 -7.94 -8.91
C LYS A 68 11.66 -7.06 -8.23
N GLU A 69 11.70 -5.76 -8.57
CA GLU A 69 12.62 -4.79 -7.96
C GLU A 69 12.35 -4.64 -6.46
N LEU A 70 11.07 -4.55 -6.08
CA LEU A 70 10.66 -4.48 -4.68
C LEU A 70 11.26 -5.64 -3.88
N ARG A 71 11.16 -6.86 -4.40
CA ARG A 71 11.63 -8.09 -3.74
C ARG A 71 13.15 -8.22 -3.74
N SER A 72 13.80 -8.07 -4.90
CA SER A 72 15.22 -8.41 -5.05
C SER A 72 16.17 -7.28 -4.68
N ASP A 73 15.74 -6.05 -4.82
CA ASP A 73 16.61 -4.89 -4.67
C ASP A 73 16.20 -4.00 -3.49
N LEU A 74 14.98 -3.47 -3.51
CA LEU A 74 14.57 -2.43 -2.56
C LEU A 74 14.47 -2.96 -1.11
N ILE A 75 13.74 -4.05 -0.88
CA ILE A 75 13.61 -4.64 0.47
C ILE A 75 15.00 -5.08 0.98
N THR A 76 15.77 -5.75 0.14
CA THR A 76 17.12 -6.20 0.46
C THR A 76 18.03 -5.03 0.83
N TYR A 77 18.00 -3.94 0.06
CA TYR A 77 18.76 -2.75 0.35
C TYR A 77 18.35 -2.11 1.68
N MET A 78 17.06 -1.92 1.91
CA MET A 78 16.55 -1.29 3.12
C MET A 78 16.93 -2.09 4.37
N GLU A 79 16.82 -3.41 4.32
CA GLU A 79 17.13 -4.27 5.45
C GLU A 79 18.63 -4.42 5.72
N ALA A 80 19.46 -4.25 4.70
CA ALA A 80 20.91 -4.23 4.87
C ALA A 80 21.44 -2.91 5.46
N HIS A 81 20.72 -1.79 5.31
CA HIS A 81 21.22 -0.46 5.67
C HIS A 81 20.52 0.17 6.87
N TYR A 82 19.35 -0.34 7.26
CA TYR A 82 18.57 0.21 8.37
C TYR A 82 18.26 -0.85 9.41
N SER A 83 18.11 -0.43 10.66
CA SER A 83 17.71 -1.32 11.75
C SER A 83 16.25 -1.73 11.59
N THR A 84 16.02 -2.99 11.27
CA THR A 84 14.71 -3.57 10.98
C THR A 84 14.51 -4.88 11.74
N TYR A 85 13.34 -5.49 11.60
CA TYR A 85 13.04 -6.83 12.12
C TYR A 85 13.36 -7.95 11.12
N ALA A 86 14.21 -7.67 10.11
CA ALA A 86 14.60 -8.66 9.12
C ALA A 86 15.25 -9.88 9.76
N VAL A 87 14.89 -11.07 9.29
CA VAL A 87 15.51 -12.33 9.66
C VAL A 87 16.38 -12.78 8.50
N GLU A 88 17.69 -12.93 8.75
CA GLU A 88 18.64 -13.33 7.72
C GLU A 88 18.27 -14.70 7.13
N GLY A 89 18.16 -14.74 5.81
CA GLY A 89 17.83 -15.97 5.07
C GLY A 89 16.34 -16.36 5.08
N ASP A 90 15.47 -15.64 5.84
CA ASP A 90 14.03 -15.88 5.86
C ASP A 90 13.23 -14.57 5.80
N PRO A 91 13.01 -14.01 4.61
CA PRO A 91 12.22 -12.80 4.46
C PRO A 91 10.76 -12.94 4.95
N SER A 92 10.22 -14.16 4.93
CA SER A 92 8.84 -14.41 5.34
C SER A 92 8.64 -14.31 6.85
N ALA A 93 9.67 -14.60 7.64
CA ALA A 93 9.62 -14.53 9.10
C ALA A 93 9.37 -13.10 9.64
N SER A 94 9.69 -12.06 8.84
CA SER A 94 9.50 -10.65 9.21
C SER A 94 8.36 -9.96 8.46
N ARG A 95 7.50 -10.71 7.75
CA ARG A 95 6.39 -10.13 6.96
C ARG A 95 5.42 -9.29 7.79
N MET A 96 5.18 -9.65 9.05
CA MET A 96 4.32 -8.89 9.99
C MET A 96 4.90 -7.51 10.35
N HIS A 97 6.14 -7.25 10.00
CA HIS A 97 6.81 -5.95 10.19
C HIS A 97 6.95 -5.16 8.88
N ARG A 98 6.28 -5.61 7.80
CA ARG A 98 6.23 -4.89 6.53
C ARG A 98 4.80 -4.62 6.10
N ALA A 99 4.59 -3.39 5.68
CA ALA A 99 3.34 -2.89 5.12
C ALA A 99 3.59 -2.31 3.73
N MET A 100 2.61 -2.44 2.84
CA MET A 100 2.58 -1.77 1.55
C MET A 100 1.28 -0.98 1.43
N ALA A 101 1.38 0.30 1.09
CA ALA A 101 0.20 1.13 0.87
C ALA A 101 0.46 2.14 -0.26
N GLY A 102 -0.61 2.71 -0.81
CA GLY A 102 -0.44 3.73 -1.82
C GLY A 102 -1.74 4.30 -2.38
N LEU A 103 -1.59 5.42 -3.07
CA LEU A 103 -2.67 6.13 -3.74
C LEU A 103 -2.76 5.75 -5.22
N SER A 104 -3.95 5.73 -5.80
CA SER A 104 -4.18 5.55 -7.24
C SER A 104 -3.44 4.33 -7.82
N MET A 105 -2.46 4.53 -8.69
CA MET A 105 -1.60 3.43 -9.20
C MET A 105 -0.83 2.74 -8.07
N GLY A 106 -0.44 3.44 -7.02
CA GLY A 106 0.16 2.83 -5.82
C GLY A 106 -0.82 1.95 -5.04
N GLY A 107 -2.10 2.32 -5.03
CA GLY A 107 -3.18 1.46 -4.50
C GLY A 107 -3.36 0.19 -5.35
N MET A 108 -3.30 0.31 -6.67
CA MET A 108 -3.26 -0.84 -7.58
C MET A 108 -2.04 -1.73 -7.32
N GLN A 109 -0.84 -1.14 -7.15
CA GLN A 109 0.37 -1.92 -6.82
C GLN A 109 0.23 -2.64 -5.48
N THR A 110 -0.40 -2.02 -4.49
CA THR A 110 -0.68 -2.67 -3.21
C THR A 110 -1.54 -3.94 -3.40
N ILE A 111 -2.59 -3.86 -4.22
CA ILE A 111 -3.46 -5.01 -4.51
C ILE A 111 -2.76 -6.02 -5.42
N ASN A 112 -2.24 -5.58 -6.57
CA ASN A 112 -1.75 -6.48 -7.62
C ASN A 112 -0.38 -7.09 -7.28
N ILE A 113 0.51 -6.31 -6.67
CA ILE A 113 1.87 -6.73 -6.31
C ILE A 113 1.94 -7.13 -4.85
N GLY A 114 1.51 -6.27 -3.92
CA GLY A 114 1.55 -6.58 -2.50
C GLY A 114 0.81 -7.87 -2.16
N ILE A 115 -0.48 -7.92 -2.46
CA ILE A 115 -1.31 -9.12 -2.24
C ILE A 115 -1.08 -10.14 -3.35
N GLY A 116 -1.00 -9.70 -4.61
CA GLY A 116 -0.94 -10.60 -5.77
C GLY A 116 0.34 -11.41 -5.91
N GLU A 117 1.49 -10.87 -5.49
CA GLU A 117 2.82 -11.43 -5.77
C GLU A 117 3.73 -11.55 -4.54
N CYS A 118 3.46 -10.77 -3.47
CA CYS A 118 4.38 -10.57 -2.37
C CYS A 118 3.77 -10.84 -0.98
N MET A 119 2.79 -11.71 -0.86
CA MET A 119 2.20 -12.12 0.41
C MET A 119 3.19 -12.75 1.39
N ASP A 120 4.28 -13.32 0.88
CA ASP A 120 5.39 -13.82 1.68
C ASP A 120 6.26 -12.71 2.29
N LEU A 121 6.11 -11.47 1.84
CA LEU A 121 6.90 -10.32 2.29
C LEU A 121 6.11 -9.32 3.14
N PHE A 122 4.78 -9.24 2.96
CA PHE A 122 3.91 -8.27 3.59
C PHE A 122 2.72 -8.92 4.29
N SER A 123 2.20 -8.25 5.35
CA SER A 123 0.95 -8.65 5.99
C SER A 123 -0.04 -7.52 6.18
N TYR A 124 0.39 -6.26 6.02
CA TYR A 124 -0.46 -5.07 6.09
C TYR A 124 -0.53 -4.39 4.73
N PHE A 125 -1.76 -4.08 4.29
CA PHE A 125 -2.03 -3.50 2.98
C PHE A 125 -2.96 -2.30 3.08
N GLY A 126 -2.65 -1.20 2.37
CA GLY A 126 -3.46 0.01 2.33
C GLY A 126 -3.67 0.50 0.89
N ALA A 127 -4.91 0.50 0.40
CA ALA A 127 -5.23 0.97 -0.95
C ALA A 127 -6.13 2.22 -0.90
N PHE A 128 -5.61 3.35 -1.40
CA PHE A 128 -6.30 4.63 -1.37
C PHE A 128 -6.69 5.03 -2.80
N SER A 129 -7.99 5.07 -3.09
CA SER A 129 -8.51 5.30 -4.46
C SER A 129 -7.78 4.44 -5.50
N ALA A 130 -7.74 3.11 -5.31
CA ALA A 130 -6.97 2.20 -6.15
C ALA A 130 -7.36 2.33 -7.64
N ALA A 131 -6.35 2.42 -8.51
CA ALA A 131 -6.54 2.68 -9.93
C ALA A 131 -7.40 1.62 -10.65
N PRO A 132 -8.03 1.96 -11.79
CA PRO A 132 -8.93 1.07 -12.55
C PRO A 132 -8.35 -0.27 -13.01
N THR A 133 -7.02 -0.41 -12.97
CA THR A 133 -6.32 -1.64 -13.35
C THR A 133 -6.00 -2.56 -12.17
N SER A 134 -6.58 -2.29 -11.01
CA SER A 134 -6.52 -3.18 -9.85
C SER A 134 -7.20 -4.52 -10.14
N ASN A 135 -6.67 -5.60 -9.57
CA ASN A 135 -7.33 -6.90 -9.60
C ASN A 135 -8.75 -6.78 -9.03
N LEU A 136 -9.71 -7.39 -9.68
CA LEU A 136 -11.07 -7.51 -9.17
C LEU A 136 -11.09 -8.38 -7.90
N ALA A 137 -12.13 -8.19 -7.08
CA ALA A 137 -12.27 -8.89 -5.80
C ALA A 137 -12.20 -10.42 -5.94
N GLU A 138 -12.81 -10.99 -7.00
CA GLU A 138 -12.79 -12.44 -7.23
C GLU A 138 -11.37 -12.98 -7.47
N LYS A 139 -10.54 -12.20 -8.19
CA LYS A 139 -9.15 -12.58 -8.45
C LYS A 139 -8.33 -12.49 -7.16
N THR A 140 -8.51 -11.41 -6.39
CA THR A 140 -7.82 -11.22 -5.12
C THR A 140 -8.23 -12.26 -4.09
N ALA A 141 -9.52 -12.60 -3.98
CA ALA A 141 -10.04 -13.66 -3.12
C ALA A 141 -9.37 -14.99 -3.43
N LYS A 142 -9.32 -15.35 -4.72
CA LYS A 142 -8.67 -16.60 -5.14
C LYS A 142 -7.18 -16.64 -4.75
N ILE A 143 -6.45 -15.54 -4.93
CA ILE A 143 -5.04 -15.45 -4.53
C ILE A 143 -4.89 -15.65 -3.01
N LEU A 144 -5.76 -15.00 -2.23
CA LEU A 144 -5.76 -15.12 -0.78
C LEU A 144 -6.09 -16.56 -0.32
N GLU A 145 -7.02 -17.25 -0.98
CA GLU A 145 -7.35 -18.64 -0.69
C GLU A 145 -6.18 -19.58 -0.98
N ASP A 146 -5.51 -19.39 -2.12
CA ASP A 146 -4.43 -20.25 -2.60
C ASP A 146 -3.10 -20.07 -1.83
N THR A 147 -2.90 -18.93 -1.12
CA THR A 147 -1.67 -18.66 -0.36
C THR A 147 -1.73 -19.26 1.06
N PRO A 148 -0.60 -19.75 1.62
CA PRO A 148 -0.53 -20.15 3.02
C PRO A 148 -0.50 -18.96 4.01
N TYR A 149 -0.28 -17.74 3.51
CA TYR A 149 -0.12 -16.54 4.33
C TYR A 149 -1.48 -15.91 4.69
N THR A 150 -1.53 -15.25 5.83
CA THR A 150 -2.68 -14.48 6.33
C THR A 150 -2.49 -13.00 6.05
N VAL A 151 -3.56 -12.23 6.03
CA VAL A 151 -3.55 -10.76 6.04
C VAL A 151 -3.74 -10.30 7.48
N ASP A 152 -2.81 -9.51 8.01
CA ASP A 152 -2.99 -8.91 9.33
C ASP A 152 -3.98 -7.75 9.25
N TYR A 153 -3.87 -6.92 8.20
CA TYR A 153 -4.92 -5.94 7.89
C TYR A 153 -4.88 -5.49 6.42
N PHE A 154 -6.07 -5.35 5.82
CA PHE A 154 -6.25 -4.74 4.50
C PHE A 154 -7.24 -3.57 4.58
N TYR A 155 -6.70 -2.36 4.57
CA TYR A 155 -7.44 -1.10 4.62
C TYR A 155 -7.66 -0.52 3.24
N ASN A 156 -8.91 -0.15 2.92
CA ASN A 156 -9.27 0.48 1.66
C ASN A 156 -10.08 1.75 1.92
N ILE A 157 -9.81 2.80 1.15
CA ILE A 157 -10.57 4.05 1.18
C ILE A 157 -10.74 4.62 -0.22
N CYS A 158 -11.93 5.13 -0.54
CA CYS A 158 -12.19 5.87 -1.77
C CYS A 158 -13.20 6.99 -1.56
N GLY A 159 -13.05 8.09 -2.29
CA GLY A 159 -14.03 9.16 -2.35
C GLY A 159 -15.23 8.76 -3.20
N MET A 160 -16.46 8.98 -2.74
CA MET A 160 -17.69 8.69 -3.51
C MET A 160 -17.88 9.58 -4.75
N GLU A 161 -17.15 10.70 -4.84
CA GLU A 161 -17.14 11.63 -5.98
C GLU A 161 -15.88 11.44 -6.84
N ASP A 162 -15.13 10.35 -6.62
CA ASP A 162 -13.95 9.98 -7.40
C ASP A 162 -14.34 9.35 -8.72
N GLU A 163 -14.53 10.17 -9.75
CA GLU A 163 -14.92 9.75 -11.12
C GLU A 163 -13.84 8.88 -11.81
N ILE A 164 -12.61 8.85 -11.28
CA ILE A 164 -11.50 8.07 -11.86
C ILE A 164 -11.49 6.65 -11.29
N ALA A 165 -11.64 6.50 -9.98
CA ALA A 165 -11.32 5.25 -9.30
C ALA A 165 -12.49 4.62 -8.53
N TYR A 166 -13.57 5.33 -8.20
CA TYR A 166 -14.56 4.79 -7.26
C TYR A 166 -15.14 3.45 -7.70
N ASP A 167 -15.67 3.35 -8.93
CA ASP A 167 -16.29 2.12 -9.40
C ASP A 167 -15.31 0.93 -9.44
N SER A 168 -14.08 1.19 -9.87
CA SER A 168 -13.05 0.16 -9.97
C SER A 168 -12.46 -0.22 -8.60
N ALA A 169 -12.26 0.74 -7.71
CA ALA A 169 -11.79 0.47 -6.35
C ALA A 169 -12.85 -0.31 -5.55
N ALA A 170 -14.14 0.04 -5.70
CA ALA A 170 -15.24 -0.72 -5.12
C ALA A 170 -15.30 -2.15 -5.68
N ALA A 171 -15.15 -2.32 -7.00
CA ALA A 171 -15.12 -3.64 -7.62
C ALA A 171 -13.90 -4.48 -7.20
N ALA A 172 -12.80 -3.84 -6.83
CA ALA A 172 -11.59 -4.53 -6.37
C ALA A 172 -11.67 -4.98 -4.89
N ALA A 173 -12.41 -4.27 -4.05
CA ALA A 173 -12.29 -4.45 -2.61
C ALA A 173 -13.62 -4.57 -1.84
N LYS A 174 -14.68 -3.86 -2.22
CA LYS A 174 -15.89 -3.70 -1.37
C LYS A 174 -16.56 -5.02 -0.95
N ASN A 175 -16.61 -5.99 -1.84
CA ASN A 175 -17.25 -7.30 -1.59
C ASN A 175 -16.23 -8.40 -1.26
N LEU A 176 -14.98 -8.05 -1.02
CA LEU A 176 -13.91 -9.04 -0.82
C LEU A 176 -14.14 -9.93 0.43
N PRO A 177 -14.65 -9.43 1.56
CA PRO A 177 -15.00 -10.28 2.70
C PRO A 177 -16.10 -11.32 2.42
N ASP A 178 -16.98 -11.05 1.48
CA ASP A 178 -18.03 -12.02 1.06
C ASP A 178 -17.47 -13.15 0.18
N LEU A 179 -16.26 -12.97 -0.37
CA LEU A 179 -15.61 -13.87 -1.30
C LEU A 179 -14.43 -14.64 -0.70
N CYS A 180 -13.95 -14.25 0.49
CA CYS A 180 -12.75 -14.81 1.08
C CYS A 180 -12.86 -14.87 2.62
N ASP A 181 -12.89 -16.07 3.17
CA ASP A 181 -12.97 -16.31 4.62
C ASP A 181 -11.76 -15.83 5.43
N LYS A 182 -10.66 -15.44 4.75
CA LYS A 182 -9.45 -14.88 5.40
C LYS A 182 -9.58 -13.40 5.74
N LEU A 183 -10.63 -12.75 5.26
CA LEU A 183 -10.91 -11.34 5.53
C LEU A 183 -12.26 -11.18 6.24
N THR A 184 -12.24 -10.43 7.33
CA THR A 184 -13.43 -10.16 8.15
C THR A 184 -13.48 -8.67 8.51
N GLU A 185 -14.55 -8.00 8.15
CA GLU A 185 -14.78 -6.61 8.52
C GLU A 185 -15.43 -6.53 9.91
N PRO A 186 -14.93 -5.70 10.84
CA PRO A 186 -13.77 -4.80 10.71
C PRO A 186 -12.45 -5.39 11.23
N ASP A 187 -12.35 -6.69 11.51
CA ASP A 187 -11.25 -7.30 12.27
C ASP A 187 -9.89 -7.16 11.55
N ASN A 188 -9.84 -7.55 10.29
CA ASN A 188 -8.61 -7.44 9.47
C ASN A 188 -8.86 -6.88 8.05
N PHE A 189 -10.04 -6.33 7.82
CA PHE A 189 -10.42 -5.70 6.56
C PHE A 189 -11.32 -4.50 6.82
N ILE A 190 -11.22 -3.47 5.98
CA ILE A 190 -12.19 -2.39 5.92
C ILE A 190 -12.30 -1.83 4.50
N TRP A 191 -13.55 -1.56 4.07
CA TRP A 191 -13.87 -0.70 2.95
C TRP A 191 -14.49 0.58 3.49
N GLN A 192 -13.76 1.71 3.37
CA GLN A 192 -14.24 3.03 3.77
C GLN A 192 -14.56 3.87 2.55
N GLU A 193 -15.76 4.43 2.53
CA GLU A 193 -16.16 5.42 1.52
C GLU A 193 -16.69 6.67 2.19
N LEU A 194 -16.38 7.82 1.63
CA LEU A 194 -16.84 9.11 2.13
C LEU A 194 -16.92 10.12 1.00
N LYS A 195 -17.55 11.25 1.28
CA LYS A 195 -17.61 12.34 0.31
C LYS A 195 -16.19 12.87 0.01
N GLY A 196 -15.78 12.84 -1.25
CA GLY A 196 -14.48 13.32 -1.71
C GLY A 196 -14.17 12.85 -3.12
N MET A 197 -13.12 13.40 -3.70
CA MET A 197 -12.67 13.20 -5.07
C MET A 197 -11.38 12.37 -5.11
N HIS A 198 -10.75 12.26 -6.29
CA HIS A 198 -9.45 11.62 -6.51
C HIS A 198 -8.32 12.57 -6.12
N ASP A 199 -8.15 12.82 -4.84
CA ASP A 199 -7.22 13.84 -4.36
C ASP A 199 -6.60 13.52 -2.98
N PHE A 200 -5.65 14.38 -2.58
CA PHE A 200 -4.93 14.23 -1.32
C PHE A 200 -5.78 14.39 -0.06
N HIS A 201 -7.01 14.92 -0.10
CA HIS A 201 -7.89 14.90 1.07
C HIS A 201 -8.25 13.46 1.46
N ILE A 202 -8.59 12.64 0.46
CA ILE A 202 -8.85 11.21 0.65
C ILE A 202 -7.57 10.47 1.01
N TRP A 203 -6.47 10.72 0.30
CA TRP A 203 -5.24 9.96 0.45
C TRP A 203 -4.51 10.24 1.76
N TYR A 204 -4.48 11.49 2.23
CA TYR A 204 -3.95 11.81 3.56
C TYR A 204 -4.78 11.19 4.69
N LEU A 205 -6.11 11.19 4.56
CA LEU A 205 -6.96 10.48 5.52
C LEU A 205 -6.71 8.98 5.48
N GLY A 206 -6.55 8.42 4.27
CA GLY A 206 -6.19 7.01 4.08
C GLY A 206 -4.87 6.67 4.76
N PHE A 207 -3.84 7.46 4.53
CA PHE A 207 -2.55 7.30 5.19
C PHE A 207 -2.66 7.42 6.72
N PHE A 208 -3.34 8.44 7.21
CA PHE A 208 -3.51 8.68 8.65
C PHE A 208 -4.20 7.52 9.36
N ASN A 209 -5.29 7.00 8.78
CA ASN A 209 -6.01 5.86 9.33
C ASN A 209 -5.16 4.58 9.25
N PHE A 210 -4.53 4.32 8.11
CA PHE A 210 -3.71 3.13 7.92
C PHE A 210 -2.47 3.12 8.82
N ALA A 211 -1.82 4.26 9.04
CA ALA A 211 -0.68 4.36 9.95
C ALA A 211 -1.02 3.97 11.39
N GLN A 212 -2.26 4.15 11.81
CA GLN A 212 -2.75 3.76 13.15
C GLN A 212 -3.14 2.28 13.24
N ILE A 213 -3.25 1.60 12.12
CA ILE A 213 -3.61 0.17 12.05
C ILE A 213 -2.35 -0.69 11.87
N ALA A 214 -1.44 -0.25 11.03
CA ALA A 214 -0.25 -1.01 10.68
C ALA A 214 0.65 -1.28 11.90
N PHE A 215 1.07 -2.51 12.03
CA PHE A 215 2.02 -2.98 13.07
C PHE A 215 1.47 -2.98 14.51
N LYS A 216 0.17 -3.05 14.70
CA LYS A 216 -0.48 -3.24 16.02
C LYS A 216 -0.64 -4.70 16.38
#